data_41dbeac7202cf3fb066eb442891d8cef
#
_entry.id   41dbeac7202cf3fb066eb442891d8cef
#
_cell.length_a   1.000
_cell.length_b   1.000
_cell.length_c   1.000
_cell.angle_alpha   90.00
_cell.angle_beta   90.00
_cell.angle_gamma   90.00
#
_symmetry.space_group_name_H-M   'P 1'
#
loop_
_entity.id
_entity.type
_entity.pdbx_description
1 polymer ?
#
loop_
_entity_poly.entity_id
_entity_poly.type
_entity_poly.pdbx_seq_one_letter_code
_entity_poly.pdbx_strand_id
1 'polypeptide(L)' 'FAPILDEWRKYSITLNQHIRVIGTNEVLEGIAVDIDDDGALLVNIDGQITRVLAGDVSIRPVQNR' A
#
# COMPACT_ATOMS: atom_id res chain seq x y z
N PHE A 1 5.96 -2.82 -14.25
CA PHE A 1 5.27 -2.74 -15.45
C PHE A 1 3.80 -2.38 -15.28
N ALA A 2 3.16 -1.99 -16.37
CA ALA A 2 1.86 -1.38 -16.32
C ALA A 2 0.80 -2.19 -15.59
N PRO A 3 0.65 -3.51 -15.79
CA PRO A 3 -0.43 -4.23 -15.13
C PRO A 3 -0.38 -4.15 -13.61
N ILE A 4 0.81 -4.18 -13.05
CA ILE A 4 0.96 -4.11 -11.60
C ILE A 4 0.53 -2.74 -11.10
N LEU A 5 0.97 -1.70 -11.78
CA LEU A 5 0.62 -0.34 -11.37
C LEU A 5 -0.87 -0.08 -11.53
N ASP A 6 -1.50 -0.67 -12.55
CA ASP A 6 -2.92 -0.49 -12.75
C ASP A 6 -3.73 -1.03 -11.60
N GLU A 7 -3.28 -2.13 -11.03
CA GLU A 7 -4.00 -2.71 -9.92
C GLU A 7 -4.01 -1.78 -8.71
N TRP A 8 -2.90 -1.12 -8.44
CA TRP A 8 -2.81 -0.22 -7.31
C TRP A 8 -3.44 1.14 -7.58
N ARG A 9 -3.66 1.49 -8.84
CA ARG A 9 -4.33 2.74 -9.17
C ARG A 9 -5.75 2.80 -8.63
N LYS A 10 -6.38 1.67 -8.48
CA LYS A 10 -7.72 1.63 -7.94
C LYS A 10 -7.80 2.28 -6.57
N TYR A 11 -6.71 2.30 -5.86
CA TYR A 11 -6.66 2.82 -4.50
C TYR A 11 -6.09 4.22 -4.45
N SER A 12 -5.80 4.79 -5.59
CA SER A 12 -5.23 6.14 -5.68
C SER A 12 -3.91 6.24 -4.91
N ILE A 13 -3.09 5.21 -5.04
CA ILE A 13 -1.83 5.16 -4.30
C ILE A 13 -0.73 5.84 -5.09
N THR A 14 -0.01 6.71 -4.40
CA THR A 14 1.19 7.32 -4.92
C THR A 14 2.33 6.93 -4.00
N LEU A 15 3.45 6.50 -4.57
CA LEU A 15 4.59 6.10 -3.74
C LEU A 15 5.05 7.27 -2.90
N ASN A 16 5.58 6.97 -1.72
CA ASN A 16 5.97 7.93 -0.69
C ASN A 16 4.78 8.63 -0.05
N GLN A 17 3.60 8.06 -0.21
CA GLN A 17 2.39 8.61 0.38
C GLN A 17 2.04 7.83 1.64
N HIS A 18 1.55 8.55 2.63
CA HIS A 18 1.05 7.91 3.85
C HIS A 18 -0.28 7.23 3.54
N ILE A 19 -0.36 5.94 3.82
CA ILE A 19 -1.56 5.17 3.53
C ILE A 19 -1.98 4.35 4.74
N ARG A 20 -3.23 3.94 4.71
CA ARG A 20 -3.80 3.03 5.72
C ARG A 20 -4.15 1.73 5.03
N VAL A 21 -3.66 0.63 5.58
CA VAL A 21 -3.90 -0.70 5.05
C VAL A 21 -4.91 -1.37 5.95
N ILE A 22 -6.08 -1.70 5.40
CA ILE A 22 -7.17 -2.26 6.18
C ILE A 22 -7.31 -3.73 5.80
N GLY A 23 -6.93 -4.60 6.73
CA GLY A 23 -7.06 -6.04 6.55
C GLY A 23 -8.30 -6.56 7.24
N THR A 24 -8.36 -7.90 7.34
CA THR A 24 -9.53 -8.54 7.93
C THR A 24 -9.63 -8.25 9.42
N ASN A 25 -8.51 -8.33 10.12
CA ASN A 25 -8.51 -8.21 11.57
C ASN A 25 -7.67 -7.07 12.09
N GLU A 26 -7.09 -6.27 11.20
CA GLU A 26 -6.19 -5.23 11.68
C GLU A 26 -6.11 -4.11 10.68
N VAL A 27 -5.71 -2.96 11.18
CA VAL A 27 -5.48 -1.77 10.38
C VAL A 27 -4.06 -1.29 10.64
N LEU A 28 -3.29 -1.13 9.58
CA LEU A 28 -1.91 -0.68 9.68
C LEU A 28 -1.77 0.63 8.93
N GLU A 29 -0.82 1.46 9.36
CA GLU A 29 -0.52 2.72 8.69
C GLU A 29 0.95 2.78 8.40
N GLY A 30 1.30 3.28 7.25
CA GLY A 30 2.70 3.43 6.88
C GLY A 30 2.84 4.22 5.60
N ILE A 31 4.07 4.25 5.09
CA ILE A 31 4.40 4.98 3.88
C ILE A 31 4.61 3.97 2.76
N ALA A 32 3.88 4.14 1.67
CA ALA A 32 4.08 3.30 0.49
C ALA A 32 5.41 3.67 -0.15
N VAL A 33 6.31 2.70 -0.27
CA VAL A 33 7.66 3.00 -0.74
C VAL A 33 7.96 2.43 -2.12
N ASP A 34 7.32 1.31 -2.50
CA ASP A 34 7.62 0.70 -3.78
C ASP A 34 6.60 -0.39 -4.06
N ILE A 35 6.69 -0.96 -5.25
CA ILE A 35 5.91 -2.14 -5.64
C ILE A 35 6.91 -3.17 -6.11
N ASP A 36 6.84 -4.38 -5.55
CA ASP A 36 7.84 -5.38 -5.90
C ASP A 36 7.43 -6.15 -7.16
N ASP A 37 8.29 -7.07 -7.57
CA ASP A 37 8.11 -7.78 -8.84
C ASP A 37 6.87 -8.67 -8.85
N ASP A 38 6.41 -9.08 -7.69
CA ASP A 38 5.22 -9.91 -7.59
C ASP A 38 3.96 -9.10 -7.53
N GLY A 39 4.06 -7.79 -7.61
CA GLY A 39 2.89 -6.93 -7.56
C GLY A 39 2.47 -6.56 -6.16
N ALA A 40 3.29 -6.85 -5.16
CA ALA A 40 2.98 -6.48 -3.79
C ALA A 40 3.45 -5.06 -3.52
N LEU A 41 2.65 -4.32 -2.77
CA LEU A 41 3.02 -2.98 -2.35
C LEU A 41 3.93 -3.10 -1.13
N LEU A 42 5.03 -2.39 -1.16
CA LEU A 42 5.96 -2.35 -0.03
C LEU A 42 5.64 -1.12 0.79
N VAL A 43 5.33 -1.34 2.05
CA VAL A 43 4.90 -0.26 2.94
C VAL A 43 5.85 -0.24 4.13
N ASN A 44 6.37 0.93 4.42
CA ASN A 44 7.23 1.12 5.59
C ASN A 44 6.33 1.42 6.78
N ILE A 45 6.26 0.47 7.70
CA ILE A 45 5.45 0.59 8.90
C ILE A 45 6.39 0.54 10.10
N ASP A 46 6.52 1.65 10.80
CA ASP A 46 7.39 1.76 11.97
C ASP A 46 8.83 1.36 11.68
N GLY A 47 9.31 1.68 10.49
CA GLY A 47 10.67 1.37 10.11
C GLY A 47 10.86 -0.01 9.52
N GLN A 48 9.79 -0.77 9.37
CA GLN A 48 9.86 -2.10 8.76
C GLN A 48 9.10 -2.12 7.46
N ILE A 49 9.67 -2.79 6.47
CA ILE A 49 9.02 -2.92 5.17
C ILE A 49 8.12 -4.14 5.20
N THR A 50 6.85 -3.92 4.92
CA THR A 50 5.84 -4.96 4.92
C THR A 50 5.27 -5.10 3.52
N ARG A 51 5.13 -6.34 3.03
CA ARG A 51 4.54 -6.60 1.73
C ARG A 51 3.03 -6.72 1.87
N VAL A 52 2.32 -6.03 0.98
CA VAL A 52 0.86 -5.99 1.01
C VAL A 52 0.33 -6.34 -0.36
N LEU A 53 -0.58 -7.29 -0.43
CA LEU A 53 -1.19 -7.70 -1.69
C LEU A 53 -2.57 -7.06 -1.82
N ALA A 54 -2.84 -6.49 -3.00
CA ALA A 54 -4.06 -5.74 -3.21
C ALA A 54 -5.32 -6.58 -3.00
N GLY A 55 -5.23 -7.86 -3.31
CA GLY A 55 -6.40 -8.73 -3.20
C GLY A 55 -6.80 -9.06 -1.77
N ASP A 56 -5.92 -8.81 -0.81
CA ASP A 56 -6.14 -9.22 0.57
C ASP A 56 -6.57 -8.08 1.48
N VAL A 57 -6.42 -6.86 1.04
CA VAL A 57 -6.62 -5.70 1.91
C VAL A 57 -7.26 -4.56 1.13
N SER A 58 -7.72 -3.57 1.87
CA SER A 58 -8.15 -2.30 1.30
C SER A 58 -7.12 -1.24 1.67
N ILE A 59 -6.84 -0.36 0.73
CA ILE A 59 -5.85 0.69 0.93
C ILE A 59 -6.56 2.04 0.84
N ARG A 60 -6.26 2.92 1.77
CA ARG A 60 -6.80 4.25 1.75
C ARG A 60 -5.71 5.27 2.00
N PRO A 61 -5.66 6.34 1.23
CA PRO A 61 -4.70 7.39 1.53
C PRO A 61 -5.06 8.09 2.83
N VAL A 62 -4.04 8.45 3.59
CA VAL A 62 -4.24 9.20 4.81
C VAL A 62 -3.94 10.65 4.49
N GLN A 63 -4.88 11.51 4.75
CA GLN A 63 -4.70 12.93 4.50
C GLN A 63 -4.48 13.66 5.79
N ASN A 64 -3.38 14.35 5.85
CA ASN A 64 -3.07 15.21 6.98
C ASN A 64 -3.44 16.63 6.67
N ARG A 65 -4.17 17.21 7.53
CA ARG A 65 -4.56 18.62 7.31
C ARG A 65 -4.26 19.44 8.53
#